data_de50564313a9512ab814cf7fb97480ca
#
_entry.id   de50564313a9512ab814cf7fb97480ca
#
_cell.length_a   1.000
_cell.length_b   1.000
_cell.length_c   1.000
_cell.angle_alpha   90.00
_cell.angle_beta   90.00
_cell.angle_gamma   90.00
#
_symmetry.space_group_name_H-M   'P 1'
#
loop_
_entity.id
_entity.type
_entity.pdbx_description
1 polymer ?
#
loop_
_entity_poly.entity_id
_entity_poly.type
_entity_poly.pdbx_seq_one_letter_code
_entity_poly.pdbx_strand_id
1 'polypeptide(L)'
;NPEQEPILTVDNLDKGNLSKQTWTPQSSGISIRPEAADELEEEWFEFLRTQNIRYSPFSETTDTTITYIEGSATQVTQTRYERNIYARKECLKHYGYSCSVCDFNFEKFYGSLGYKFIHVHHLTQVATIKQEYKVNPIQDLRPVCPNCHSMLHKQNPPLTIDELKDIIKNG
;
A
#
# COMPACT_ATOMS: atom_id res chain seq x y z
N ASN A 1 17.81 20.08 6.46
CA ASN A 1 19.05 20.67 6.96
C ASN A 1 19.43 19.97 8.27
N PRO A 2 20.55 19.20 8.34
CA PRO A 2 20.92 18.41 9.53
C PRO A 2 21.11 19.24 10.81
N GLU A 3 21.31 20.55 10.69
CA GLU A 3 21.44 21.44 11.84
C GLU A 3 20.10 21.88 12.46
N GLN A 4 18.97 21.57 11.83
CA GLN A 4 17.64 22.01 12.26
C GLN A 4 16.67 20.85 12.56
N GLU A 5 17.04 19.60 12.21
CA GLU A 5 16.22 18.43 12.47
C GLU A 5 16.95 17.46 13.38
N PRO A 6 16.29 16.93 14.40
CA PRO A 6 16.89 15.93 15.29
C PRO A 6 17.23 14.66 14.53
N ILE A 7 18.40 14.09 14.77
CA ILE A 7 18.91 12.90 14.10
C ILE A 7 19.29 11.86 15.17
N LEU A 8 18.85 10.62 14.98
CA LEU A 8 19.33 9.49 15.74
C LEU A 8 20.75 9.15 15.25
N THR A 9 21.74 9.32 16.12
CA THR A 9 23.16 9.10 15.78
C THR A 9 23.58 7.66 16.02
N VAL A 10 24.70 7.24 15.41
CA VAL A 10 25.26 5.89 15.61
C VAL A 10 25.59 5.63 17.09
N ASP A 11 25.97 6.64 17.84
CA ASP A 11 26.25 6.52 19.26
C ASP A 11 25.03 6.10 20.09
N ASN A 12 23.83 6.42 19.62
CA ASN A 12 22.59 5.97 20.24
C ASN A 12 22.33 4.48 20.00
N LEU A 13 23.01 3.87 19.04
CA LEU A 13 22.81 2.50 18.57
C LEU A 13 23.85 1.52 19.15
N ASP A 14 24.73 1.96 20.03
CA ASP A 14 25.75 1.11 20.65
C ASP A 14 25.23 0.43 21.93
N LYS A 15 24.13 -0.32 21.78
CA LYS A 15 23.52 -1.08 22.88
C LYS A 15 22.77 -2.31 22.38
N GLY A 16 22.60 -3.31 23.26
CA GLY A 16 21.80 -4.50 22.99
C GLY A 16 22.15 -5.23 21.68
N ASN A 17 21.15 -5.57 20.90
CA ASN A 17 21.33 -6.17 19.59
C ASN A 17 21.75 -5.15 18.53
N LEU A 18 21.50 -3.86 18.77
CA LEU A 18 21.93 -2.79 17.86
C LEU A 18 23.45 -2.72 17.76
N SER A 19 24.18 -2.92 18.85
CA SER A 19 25.65 -2.92 18.85
C SER A 19 26.27 -4.06 18.01
N LYS A 20 25.50 -5.11 17.71
CA LYS A 20 25.91 -6.24 16.84
C LYS A 20 25.71 -5.98 15.38
N GLN A 21 25.06 -4.87 15.01
CA GLN A 21 24.79 -4.46 13.64
C GLN A 21 25.86 -3.47 13.17
N THR A 22 26.27 -3.57 11.90
CA THR A 22 27.17 -2.58 11.29
C THR A 22 26.35 -1.40 10.77
N TRP A 23 26.49 -0.23 11.41
CA TRP A 23 25.74 1.00 11.05
C TRP A 23 26.48 1.90 10.06
N THR A 24 27.77 1.67 9.85
CA THR A 24 28.64 2.42 8.92
C THR A 24 29.25 1.49 7.89
N PRO A 25 28.42 0.87 7.01
CA PRO A 25 28.93 -0.07 6.02
C PRO A 25 29.74 0.64 4.94
N GLN A 26 30.78 -0.03 4.41
CA GLN A 26 31.57 0.48 3.29
C GLN A 26 30.89 0.28 1.93
N SER A 27 29.77 -0.48 1.88
CA SER A 27 28.99 -0.75 0.68
C SER A 27 27.50 -0.57 0.96
N SER A 28 26.72 -0.23 -0.09
CA SER A 28 25.27 -0.19 -0.02
C SER A 28 24.64 -1.59 -0.02
N GLY A 29 23.44 -1.73 0.54
CA GLY A 29 22.64 -2.95 0.43
C GLY A 29 22.87 -4.00 1.51
N ILE A 30 23.40 -3.65 2.67
CA ILE A 30 23.37 -4.55 3.83
C ILE A 30 21.98 -4.61 4.44
N SER A 31 21.58 -5.84 4.80
CA SER A 31 20.34 -6.08 5.54
C SER A 31 20.54 -5.84 7.02
N ILE A 32 19.53 -5.28 7.68
CA ILE A 32 19.46 -5.21 9.14
C ILE A 32 19.03 -6.58 9.67
N ARG A 33 19.68 -7.06 10.71
CA ARG A 33 19.29 -8.30 11.37
C ARG A 33 17.91 -8.15 12.01
N PRO A 34 17.03 -9.15 11.96
CA PRO A 34 15.68 -9.04 12.53
C PRO A 34 15.67 -8.54 13.97
N GLU A 35 16.54 -9.08 14.84
CA GLU A 35 16.61 -8.73 16.26
C GLU A 35 17.08 -7.27 16.47
N ALA A 36 17.89 -6.75 15.55
CA ALA A 36 18.33 -5.35 15.56
C ALA A 36 17.27 -4.43 14.95
N ALA A 37 16.43 -4.93 14.05
CA ALA A 37 15.36 -4.14 13.45
C ALA A 37 14.29 -3.78 14.48
N ASP A 38 13.82 -4.75 15.26
CA ASP A 38 12.82 -4.54 16.32
C ASP A 38 13.33 -3.54 17.35
N GLU A 39 14.56 -3.72 17.82
CA GLU A 39 15.18 -2.83 18.82
C GLU A 39 15.48 -1.43 18.25
N LEU A 40 15.76 -1.31 16.94
CA LEU A 40 15.92 -0.03 16.25
C LEU A 40 14.60 0.74 16.16
N GLU A 41 13.50 0.04 15.90
CA GLU A 41 12.17 0.66 15.89
C GLU A 41 11.83 1.23 17.28
N GLU A 42 12.05 0.48 18.34
CA GLU A 42 11.85 0.95 19.73
C GLU A 42 12.68 2.20 20.04
N GLU A 43 13.97 2.18 19.70
CA GLU A 43 14.85 3.33 19.89
C GLU A 43 14.43 4.54 19.06
N TRP A 44 13.97 4.32 17.83
CA TRP A 44 13.48 5.38 16.98
C TRP A 44 12.22 6.04 17.56
N PHE A 45 11.30 5.23 18.11
CA PHE A 45 10.09 5.77 18.75
C PHE A 45 10.40 6.54 20.01
N GLU A 46 11.29 6.02 20.85
CA GLU A 46 11.73 6.71 22.06
C GLU A 46 12.41 8.03 21.70
N PHE A 47 13.29 8.02 20.70
CA PHE A 47 13.93 9.22 20.18
C PHE A 47 12.90 10.26 19.70
N LEU A 48 11.93 9.88 18.88
CA LEU A 48 10.89 10.78 18.41
C LEU A 48 10.05 11.34 19.57
N ARG A 49 9.75 10.52 20.57
CA ARG A 49 9.04 10.94 21.78
C ARG A 49 9.81 11.98 22.57
N THR A 50 11.11 11.79 22.76
CA THR A 50 11.98 12.73 23.49
C THR A 50 12.11 14.06 22.76
N GLN A 51 12.08 14.06 21.43
CA GLN A 51 12.11 15.26 20.59
C GLN A 51 10.74 15.91 20.43
N ASN A 52 9.69 15.40 21.10
CA ASN A 52 8.30 15.86 20.96
C ASN A 52 7.79 15.82 19.49
N ILE A 53 8.36 14.96 18.65
CA ILE A 53 7.94 14.71 17.29
C ILE A 53 6.83 13.67 17.34
N ARG A 54 5.65 14.05 16.86
CA ARG A 54 4.49 13.13 16.80
C ARG A 54 4.65 12.20 15.61
N TYR A 55 4.91 10.94 15.88
CA TYR A 55 4.92 9.86 14.89
C TYR A 55 3.87 8.81 15.29
N SER A 56 3.06 8.37 14.34
CA SER A 56 2.08 7.28 14.54
C SER A 56 2.51 6.07 13.72
N PRO A 57 3.10 5.05 14.32
CA PRO A 57 3.30 3.78 13.65
C PRO A 57 2.01 2.96 13.67
N PHE A 58 1.76 2.23 12.62
CA PHE A 58 0.82 1.12 12.62
C PHE A 58 1.43 0.00 13.48
N SER A 59 1.05 -0.09 14.73
CA SER A 59 1.39 -1.21 15.60
C SER A 59 0.16 -1.54 16.45
N GLU A 60 -0.43 -2.68 16.18
CA GLU A 60 -1.41 -3.31 17.07
C GLU A 60 -0.68 -3.87 18.28
N THR A 61 -0.52 -3.09 19.33
CA THR A 61 -0.20 -3.62 20.66
C THR A 61 -1.30 -3.25 21.63
N THR A 62 -1.96 -4.29 22.11
CA THR A 62 -2.92 -4.24 23.20
C THR A 62 -2.23 -3.90 24.50
N ASP A 63 -2.15 -2.62 24.88
CA ASP A 63 -2.07 -2.21 26.27
C ASP A 63 -2.75 -0.86 26.55
N THR A 64 -3.33 -0.74 27.68
CA THR A 64 -4.57 -0.10 28.04
C THR A 64 -4.49 1.38 28.43
N THR A 65 -3.48 2.17 28.04
CA THR A 65 -3.44 3.61 28.38
C THR A 65 -2.73 4.53 27.39
N ILE A 66 -2.42 4.08 26.19
CA ILE A 66 -1.77 4.95 25.18
C ILE A 66 -2.86 5.60 24.33
N THR A 67 -3.06 6.91 24.46
CA THR A 67 -3.97 7.68 23.61
C THR A 67 -3.20 8.23 22.42
N TYR A 68 -3.62 7.86 21.22
CA TYR A 68 -3.10 8.43 19.95
C TYR A 68 -4.00 9.57 19.50
N ILE A 69 -3.40 10.65 18.97
CA ILE A 69 -4.16 11.76 18.41
C ILE A 69 -4.29 11.56 16.92
N GLU A 70 -5.51 11.34 16.46
CA GLU A 70 -5.88 11.26 15.04
C GLU A 70 -6.63 12.53 14.61
N GLY A 71 -6.79 12.71 13.29
CA GLY A 71 -7.64 13.77 12.73
C GLY A 71 -6.92 15.03 12.28
N SER A 72 -5.58 15.04 12.26
CA SER A 72 -4.83 16.15 11.62
C SER A 72 -5.08 16.15 10.12
N ALA A 73 -5.58 17.25 9.56
CA ALA A 73 -5.79 17.40 8.13
C ALA A 73 -4.44 17.62 7.42
N THR A 74 -4.09 16.71 6.52
CA THR A 74 -2.93 16.87 5.63
C THR A 74 -3.43 17.12 4.22
N GLN A 75 -2.98 18.19 3.59
CA GLN A 75 -3.24 18.43 2.16
C GLN A 75 -2.31 17.55 1.33
N VAL A 76 -2.91 16.67 0.52
CA VAL A 76 -2.19 15.79 -0.40
C VAL A 76 -2.49 16.23 -1.83
N THR A 77 -1.45 16.60 -2.58
CA THR A 77 -1.57 16.84 -4.02
C THR A 77 -1.47 15.50 -4.76
N GLN A 78 -2.57 15.06 -5.35
CA GLN A 78 -2.63 13.80 -6.10
C GLN A 78 -2.87 14.07 -7.58
N THR A 79 -2.00 13.53 -8.45
CA THR A 79 -2.22 13.52 -9.89
C THR A 79 -3.32 12.53 -10.24
N ARG A 80 -4.45 13.03 -10.75
CA ARG A 80 -5.58 12.21 -11.18
C ARG A 80 -5.60 12.14 -12.70
N TYR A 81 -5.42 10.93 -13.24
CA TYR A 81 -5.60 10.69 -14.67
C TYR A 81 -7.09 10.60 -15.00
N GLU A 82 -7.50 11.23 -16.10
CA GLU A 82 -8.85 11.16 -16.59
C GLU A 82 -9.18 9.72 -17.02
N ARG A 83 -10.31 9.20 -16.55
CA ARG A 83 -10.78 7.84 -16.88
C ARG A 83 -12.09 7.94 -17.67
N ASN A 84 -12.15 7.28 -18.80
CA ASN A 84 -13.31 7.30 -19.64
C ASN A 84 -14.48 6.53 -19.02
N ILE A 85 -15.54 7.25 -18.65
CA ILE A 85 -16.74 6.70 -18.00
C ILE A 85 -17.47 5.71 -18.94
N TYR A 86 -17.45 5.94 -20.24
CA TYR A 86 -18.08 5.06 -21.22
C TYR A 86 -17.33 3.73 -21.35
N ALA A 87 -16.01 3.76 -21.33
CA ALA A 87 -15.19 2.54 -21.32
C ALA A 87 -15.48 1.67 -20.09
N ARG A 88 -15.62 2.28 -18.91
CA ARG A 88 -16.07 1.57 -17.71
C ARG A 88 -17.45 0.93 -17.89
N LYS A 89 -18.41 1.67 -18.44
CA LYS A 89 -19.77 1.20 -18.65
C LYS A 89 -19.83 -0.01 -19.60
N GLU A 90 -19.11 0.06 -20.72
CA GLU A 90 -19.05 -1.05 -21.68
C GLU A 90 -18.30 -2.26 -21.10
N CYS A 91 -17.23 -2.07 -20.35
CA CYS A 91 -16.56 -3.16 -19.62
C CYS A 91 -17.55 -3.89 -18.70
N LEU A 92 -18.28 -3.14 -17.86
CA LEU A 92 -19.21 -3.73 -16.90
C LEU A 92 -20.46 -4.32 -17.55
N LYS A 93 -20.88 -3.81 -18.70
CA LYS A 93 -21.94 -4.41 -19.50
C LYS A 93 -21.53 -5.79 -20.04
N HIS A 94 -20.25 -5.96 -20.39
CA HIS A 94 -19.74 -7.22 -20.93
C HIS A 94 -19.41 -8.25 -19.83
N TYR A 95 -18.70 -7.84 -18.78
CA TYR A 95 -18.19 -8.73 -17.73
C TYR A 95 -19.08 -8.81 -16.48
N GLY A 96 -20.04 -7.92 -16.31
CA GLY A 96 -20.86 -7.83 -15.10
C GLY A 96 -20.12 -7.22 -13.91
N TYR A 97 -20.63 -7.55 -12.71
CA TYR A 97 -20.21 -6.94 -11.45
C TYR A 97 -19.54 -7.95 -10.47
N SER A 98 -19.07 -9.08 -10.99
CA SER A 98 -18.28 -10.03 -10.21
C SER A 98 -16.79 -9.79 -10.41
N CYS A 99 -16.00 -10.04 -9.37
CA CYS A 99 -14.55 -9.87 -9.41
C CYS A 99 -13.91 -10.91 -10.34
N SER A 100 -13.13 -10.46 -11.32
CA SER A 100 -12.43 -11.35 -12.26
C SER A 100 -11.32 -12.19 -11.62
N VAL A 101 -10.95 -11.92 -10.36
CA VAL A 101 -9.94 -12.67 -9.61
C VAL A 101 -10.58 -13.70 -8.69
N CYS A 102 -11.45 -13.28 -7.76
CA CYS A 102 -12.00 -14.11 -6.68
C CYS A 102 -13.51 -14.36 -6.78
N ASP A 103 -14.15 -13.97 -7.87
CA ASP A 103 -15.59 -14.08 -8.14
C ASP A 103 -16.53 -13.39 -7.14
N PHE A 104 -15.98 -12.62 -6.18
CA PHE A 104 -16.78 -11.90 -5.20
C PHE A 104 -17.71 -10.91 -5.88
N ASN A 105 -18.99 -10.92 -5.45
CA ASN A 105 -20.03 -10.03 -5.96
C ASN A 105 -20.70 -9.31 -4.79
N PHE A 106 -20.60 -7.98 -4.81
CA PHE A 106 -21.09 -7.15 -3.71
C PHE A 106 -22.61 -7.19 -3.54
N GLU A 107 -23.37 -7.24 -4.63
CA GLU A 107 -24.82 -7.30 -4.56
C GLU A 107 -25.30 -8.65 -4.01
N LYS A 108 -24.64 -9.76 -4.38
CA LYS A 108 -24.94 -11.08 -3.81
C LYS A 108 -24.64 -11.17 -2.32
N PHE A 109 -23.61 -10.45 -1.85
CA PHE A 109 -23.16 -10.50 -0.47
C PHE A 109 -23.86 -9.48 0.43
N TYR A 110 -24.02 -8.23 -0.04
CA TYR A 110 -24.55 -7.11 0.74
C TYR A 110 -25.97 -6.69 0.32
N GLY A 111 -26.62 -7.43 -0.59
CA GLY A 111 -27.95 -7.05 -1.11
C GLY A 111 -27.90 -5.73 -1.87
N SER A 112 -28.95 -4.94 -1.72
CA SER A 112 -29.11 -3.64 -2.40
C SER A 112 -27.98 -2.64 -2.10
N LEU A 113 -27.35 -2.73 -0.94
CA LEU A 113 -26.20 -1.87 -0.59
C LEU A 113 -25.01 -2.09 -1.54
N GLY A 114 -24.82 -3.32 -1.99
CA GLY A 114 -23.76 -3.70 -2.93
C GLY A 114 -24.13 -3.52 -4.40
N TYR A 115 -25.30 -2.97 -4.73
CA TYR A 115 -25.79 -2.86 -6.09
C TYR A 115 -24.79 -2.14 -7.02
N LYS A 116 -24.35 -2.83 -8.07
CA LYS A 116 -23.38 -2.33 -9.06
C LYS A 116 -22.05 -1.80 -8.52
N PHE A 117 -21.68 -2.19 -7.30
CA PHE A 117 -20.40 -1.80 -6.71
C PHE A 117 -19.31 -2.76 -7.16
N ILE A 118 -18.32 -2.25 -7.89
CA ILE A 118 -17.11 -2.95 -8.32
C ILE A 118 -16.08 -1.93 -8.82
N HIS A 119 -14.80 -2.21 -8.70
CA HIS A 119 -13.74 -1.46 -9.37
C HIS A 119 -13.51 -1.98 -10.80
N VAL A 120 -12.93 -1.14 -11.66
CA VAL A 120 -12.44 -1.56 -12.98
C VAL A 120 -10.94 -1.30 -13.03
N HIS A 121 -10.20 -2.38 -13.24
CA HIS A 121 -8.74 -2.40 -13.33
C HIS A 121 -8.29 -2.34 -14.79
N HIS A 122 -7.27 -1.54 -15.08
CA HIS A 122 -6.60 -1.50 -16.37
C HIS A 122 -5.50 -2.56 -16.40
N LEU A 123 -5.54 -3.47 -17.37
CA LEU A 123 -4.53 -4.51 -17.53
C LEU A 123 -3.16 -3.93 -17.90
N THR A 124 -3.15 -2.78 -18.58
CA THR A 124 -1.94 -1.98 -18.83
C THR A 124 -1.98 -0.72 -17.96
N GLN A 125 -0.89 -0.42 -17.27
CA GLN A 125 -0.81 0.77 -16.42
C GLN A 125 -0.94 2.06 -17.24
N VAL A 126 -2.01 2.82 -17.03
CA VAL A 126 -2.22 4.14 -17.66
C VAL A 126 -1.08 5.12 -17.35
N ALA A 127 -0.53 5.04 -16.14
CA ALA A 127 0.58 5.89 -15.70
C ALA A 127 1.87 5.71 -16.51
N THR A 128 2.08 4.56 -17.15
CA THR A 128 3.27 4.29 -17.97
C THR A 128 3.14 4.80 -19.40
N ILE A 129 1.91 5.03 -19.87
CA ILE A 129 1.63 5.36 -21.28
C ILE A 129 1.97 6.83 -21.60
N LYS A 130 1.92 7.75 -20.62
CA LYS A 130 2.27 9.20 -20.73
C LYS A 130 1.68 9.94 -21.93
N GLN A 131 0.75 9.34 -22.66
CA GLN A 131 0.09 9.85 -23.86
C GLN A 131 -1.38 9.47 -23.83
N GLU A 132 -2.21 10.17 -24.60
CA GLU A 132 -3.58 9.72 -24.86
C GLU A 132 -3.54 8.39 -25.62
N TYR A 133 -4.26 7.39 -25.12
CA TYR A 133 -4.38 6.11 -25.80
C TYR A 133 -5.86 5.68 -25.88
N LYS A 134 -6.17 4.89 -26.91
CA LYS A 134 -7.52 4.34 -27.09
C LYS A 134 -7.65 3.07 -26.25
N VAL A 135 -8.42 3.12 -25.17
CA VAL A 135 -8.72 1.95 -24.36
C VAL A 135 -9.80 1.09 -25.03
N ASN A 136 -9.56 -0.21 -25.14
CA ASN A 136 -10.60 -1.19 -25.51
C ASN A 136 -11.25 -1.73 -24.23
N PRO A 137 -12.54 -1.44 -23.97
CA PRO A 137 -13.22 -1.82 -22.73
C PRO A 137 -13.21 -3.31 -22.43
N ILE A 138 -13.18 -4.15 -23.46
CA ILE A 138 -13.26 -5.60 -23.34
C ILE A 138 -11.86 -6.23 -23.24
N GLN A 139 -10.88 -5.70 -23.96
CA GLN A 139 -9.53 -6.25 -23.95
C GLN A 139 -8.68 -5.71 -22.81
N ASP A 140 -8.78 -4.41 -22.48
CA ASP A 140 -7.87 -3.72 -21.60
C ASP A 140 -8.38 -3.55 -20.16
N LEU A 141 -9.67 -3.83 -19.90
CA LEU A 141 -10.32 -3.59 -18.62
C LEU A 141 -10.88 -4.88 -18.01
N ARG A 142 -10.81 -5.00 -16.68
CA ARG A 142 -11.45 -6.09 -15.91
C ARG A 142 -12.10 -5.57 -14.64
N PRO A 143 -13.34 -6.04 -14.30
CA PRO A 143 -13.93 -5.78 -13.01
C PRO A 143 -13.18 -6.54 -11.92
N VAL A 144 -12.82 -5.86 -10.84
CA VAL A 144 -12.16 -6.45 -9.67
C VAL A 144 -12.71 -5.87 -8.38
N CYS A 145 -12.78 -6.65 -7.32
CA CYS A 145 -13.16 -6.11 -6.02
C CYS A 145 -12.03 -5.19 -5.47
N PRO A 146 -12.33 -4.26 -4.54
CA PRO A 146 -11.32 -3.36 -3.95
C PRO A 146 -10.11 -4.10 -3.38
N ASN A 147 -10.32 -5.24 -2.72
CA ASN A 147 -9.25 -6.04 -2.13
C ASN A 147 -8.30 -6.59 -3.20
N CYS A 148 -8.86 -7.27 -4.22
CA CYS A 148 -8.04 -7.77 -5.33
C CYS A 148 -7.37 -6.64 -6.10
N HIS A 149 -8.05 -5.50 -6.27
CA HIS A 149 -7.47 -4.31 -6.92
C HIS A 149 -6.23 -3.80 -6.16
N SER A 150 -6.33 -3.72 -4.84
CA SER A 150 -5.19 -3.33 -4.00
C SER A 150 -4.05 -4.34 -4.08
N MET A 151 -4.37 -5.65 -4.10
CA MET A 151 -3.35 -6.71 -4.20
C MET A 151 -2.67 -6.73 -5.56
N LEU A 152 -3.39 -6.51 -6.67
CA LEU A 152 -2.80 -6.36 -8.00
C LEU A 152 -1.72 -5.26 -8.03
N HIS A 153 -1.96 -4.15 -7.32
CA HIS A 153 -1.04 -3.02 -7.25
C HIS A 153 -0.03 -3.08 -6.08
N LYS A 154 0.07 -4.21 -5.36
CA LYS A 154 0.98 -4.32 -4.21
C LYS A 154 2.46 -4.29 -4.60
N GLN A 155 2.77 -4.64 -5.85
CA GLN A 155 4.13 -4.62 -6.38
C GLN A 155 4.23 -3.85 -7.70
N ASN A 156 5.44 -3.55 -8.13
CA ASN A 156 5.72 -2.86 -9.38
C ASN A 156 6.72 -3.69 -10.23
N PRO A 157 6.34 -4.14 -11.43
CA PRO A 157 5.03 -3.94 -12.09
C PRO A 157 3.89 -4.66 -11.33
N PRO A 158 2.63 -4.23 -11.52
CA PRO A 158 1.47 -4.90 -10.93
C PRO A 158 1.36 -6.34 -11.39
N LEU A 159 0.79 -7.17 -10.50
CA LEU A 159 0.41 -8.53 -10.84
C LEU A 159 -0.66 -8.55 -11.95
N THR A 160 -0.61 -9.58 -12.77
CA THR A 160 -1.70 -9.90 -13.68
C THR A 160 -2.87 -10.53 -12.92
N ILE A 161 -4.05 -10.56 -13.56
CA ILE A 161 -5.24 -11.23 -13.00
C ILE A 161 -4.94 -12.71 -12.72
N ASP A 162 -4.24 -13.38 -13.61
CA ASP A 162 -3.98 -14.82 -13.51
C ASP A 162 -2.93 -15.14 -12.42
N GLU A 163 -1.88 -14.36 -12.31
CA GLU A 163 -0.90 -14.47 -11.22
C GLU A 163 -1.57 -14.32 -9.84
N LEU A 164 -2.47 -13.33 -9.68
CA LEU A 164 -3.17 -13.17 -8.42
C LEU A 164 -4.17 -14.32 -8.15
N LYS A 165 -4.84 -14.85 -9.19
CA LYS A 165 -5.66 -16.07 -9.05
C LYS A 165 -4.84 -17.27 -8.57
N ASP A 166 -3.65 -17.45 -9.13
CA ASP A 166 -2.79 -18.56 -8.76
C ASP A 166 -2.28 -18.44 -7.32
N ILE A 167 -1.96 -17.23 -6.88
CA ILE A 167 -1.61 -16.96 -5.48
C ILE A 167 -2.77 -17.33 -4.55
N ILE A 168 -4.00 -16.94 -4.87
CA ILE A 168 -5.18 -17.23 -4.02
C ILE A 168 -5.50 -18.74 -3.97
N LYS A 169 -5.22 -19.48 -5.04
CA LYS A 169 -5.47 -20.92 -5.08
C LYS A 169 -4.45 -21.74 -4.28
N ASN A 170 -3.23 -21.22 -4.16
CA ASN A 170 -2.11 -21.93 -3.58
C ASN A 170 -1.75 -21.48 -2.15
N GLY A 171 -2.41 -20.44 -1.65
CA GLY A 171 -2.27 -19.92 -0.27
C GLY A 171 -3.43 -20.35 0.60
#